data_07b09a82c9ca3965edfe2d84f67ffaf7
#
_entry.id   07b09a82c9ca3965edfe2d84f67ffaf7
#
_cell.length_a   1.000
_cell.length_b   1.000
_cell.length_c   1.000
_cell.angle_alpha   90.00
_cell.angle_beta   90.00
_cell.angle_gamma   90.00
#
_symmetry.space_group_name_H-M   'P 1'
#
loop_
_entity.id
_entity.type
_entity.pdbx_description
1 polymer ?
#
loop_
_entity_poly.entity_id
_entity_poly.type
_entity_poly.pdbx_seq_one_letter_code
_entity_poly.pdbx_strand_id
1 'polypeptide(L)' 'MTANSLAYEEVADFIAALDPNKLLELKPSKTVQSRVNDLINEKIEHGLSSENQYELDRYLALEHLVALVKIRARRYLKF' A
#
# COMPACT_ATOMS: atom_id res chain seq x y z
N MET A 1 8.03 -6.41 18.31
CA MET A 1 7.76 -6.56 16.88
C MET A 1 6.93 -7.80 16.64
N THR A 2 5.87 -7.70 15.88
CA THR A 2 4.98 -8.82 15.60
C THR A 2 5.45 -9.62 14.40
N ALA A 3 4.96 -10.86 14.26
CA ALA A 3 5.24 -11.68 13.09
C ALA A 3 4.77 -10.99 11.79
N ASN A 4 3.63 -10.29 11.84
CA ASN A 4 3.15 -9.55 10.69
C ASN A 4 4.10 -8.44 10.27
N SER A 5 4.64 -7.69 11.24
CA SER A 5 5.60 -6.62 10.94
C SER A 5 6.87 -7.19 10.30
N LEU A 6 7.37 -8.31 10.83
CA LEU A 6 8.55 -8.97 10.26
C LEU A 6 8.27 -9.46 8.84
N ALA A 7 7.10 -10.06 8.61
CA ALA A 7 6.73 -10.54 7.29
C ALA A 7 6.63 -9.41 6.27
N TYR A 8 6.04 -8.27 6.64
CA TYR A 8 5.97 -7.11 5.77
C TYR A 8 7.36 -6.63 5.37
N GLU A 9 8.27 -6.55 6.33
CA GLU A 9 9.63 -6.09 6.04
C GLU A 9 10.39 -7.06 5.13
N GLU A 10 10.27 -8.35 5.37
CA GLU A 10 10.91 -9.37 4.53
C GLU A 10 10.40 -9.34 3.10
N VAL A 11 9.07 -9.27 2.94
CA VAL A 11 8.46 -9.20 1.62
C VAL A 11 8.83 -7.91 0.92
N ALA A 12 8.83 -6.79 1.63
CA ALA A 12 9.19 -5.50 1.05
C ALA A 12 10.63 -5.50 0.55
N ASP A 13 11.56 -6.05 1.32
CA ASP A 13 12.96 -6.16 0.91
C ASP A 13 13.12 -7.04 -0.32
N PHE A 14 12.45 -8.18 -0.34
CA PHE A 14 12.52 -9.10 -1.47
C PHE A 14 12.04 -8.43 -2.76
N ILE A 15 10.89 -7.79 -2.70
CA ILE A 15 10.30 -7.11 -3.86
C ILE A 15 11.17 -5.94 -4.31
N ALA A 16 11.65 -5.14 -3.35
CA ALA A 16 12.45 -3.96 -3.65
C ALA A 16 13.76 -4.30 -4.37
N ALA A 17 14.34 -5.47 -4.10
CA ALA A 17 15.57 -5.90 -4.72
C ALA A 17 15.40 -6.33 -6.18
N LEU A 18 14.17 -6.63 -6.62
CA LEU A 18 13.93 -7.14 -7.98
C LEU A 18 14.14 -6.07 -9.05
N ASP A 19 13.50 -4.90 -8.90
CA ASP A 19 13.64 -3.81 -9.86
C ASP A 19 13.33 -2.49 -9.16
N PRO A 20 14.30 -1.91 -8.45
CA PRO A 20 14.05 -0.72 -7.65
C PRO A 20 13.53 0.47 -8.45
N ASN A 21 14.01 0.65 -9.67
CA ASN A 21 13.59 1.79 -10.51
C ASN A 21 12.11 1.70 -10.85
N LYS A 22 11.66 0.53 -11.28
CA LYS A 22 10.24 0.32 -11.63
C LYS A 22 9.35 0.42 -10.43
N LEU A 23 9.80 -0.06 -9.28
CA LEU A 23 8.99 -0.02 -8.07
C LEU A 23 8.72 1.40 -7.59
N LEU A 24 9.65 2.32 -7.83
CA LEU A 24 9.42 3.73 -7.47
C LEU A 24 8.35 4.39 -8.33
N GLU A 25 8.05 3.84 -9.49
CA GLU A 25 6.99 4.35 -10.37
C GLU A 25 5.61 3.78 -10.03
N LEU A 26 5.55 2.79 -9.16
CA LEU A 26 4.30 2.13 -8.82
C LEU A 26 3.33 3.10 -8.15
N LYS A 27 2.14 3.20 -8.70
CA LYS A 27 1.06 4.03 -8.13
C LYS A 27 -0.29 3.44 -8.55
N PRO A 28 -1.34 3.66 -7.76
CA PRO A 28 -2.66 3.17 -8.13
C PRO A 28 -3.19 3.88 -9.37
N SER A 29 -4.00 3.18 -10.15
CA SER A 29 -4.68 3.78 -11.29
C SER A 29 -5.69 4.82 -10.85
N LYS A 30 -6.14 5.65 -11.79
CA LYS A 30 -7.19 6.65 -11.49
C LYS A 30 -8.48 5.98 -11.04
N THR A 31 -8.81 4.83 -11.60
CA THR A 31 -9.99 4.07 -11.20
C THR A 31 -9.91 3.67 -9.73
N VAL A 32 -8.76 3.15 -9.31
CA VAL A 32 -8.55 2.76 -7.91
C VAL A 32 -8.59 3.98 -6.99
N GLN A 33 -7.92 5.06 -7.37
CA GLN A 33 -7.92 6.29 -6.59
C GLN A 33 -9.33 6.84 -6.40
N SER A 34 -10.13 6.82 -7.45
CA SER A 34 -11.52 7.28 -7.42
C SER A 34 -12.35 6.43 -6.46
N ARG A 35 -12.20 5.11 -6.53
CA ARG A 35 -12.93 4.21 -5.61
C ARG A 35 -12.55 4.45 -4.16
N VAL A 36 -11.27 4.62 -3.88
CA VAL A 36 -10.80 4.87 -2.52
C VAL A 36 -11.33 6.21 -2.01
N ASN A 37 -11.31 7.24 -2.85
CA ASN A 37 -11.86 8.55 -2.47
C ASN A 37 -13.35 8.44 -2.15
N ASP A 38 -14.11 7.68 -2.93
CA ASP A 38 -15.52 7.45 -2.66
C ASP A 38 -15.73 6.77 -1.32
N LEU A 39 -14.92 5.77 -1.00
CA LEU A 39 -15.02 5.07 0.29
C LEU A 39 -14.69 5.99 1.46
N ILE A 40 -13.66 6.82 1.32
CA ILE A 40 -13.26 7.77 2.37
C ILE A 40 -14.36 8.80 2.58
N ASN A 41 -14.93 9.35 1.51
CA ASN A 41 -16.00 10.33 1.61
C ASN A 41 -17.25 9.72 2.23
N GLU A 42 -17.62 8.51 1.84
CA GLU A 42 -18.76 7.81 2.43
C GLU A 42 -18.56 7.58 3.92
N LYS A 43 -17.35 7.19 4.31
CA LYS A 43 -17.00 6.97 5.72
C LYS A 43 -17.19 8.25 6.54
N ILE A 44 -16.75 9.38 6.00
CA ILE A 44 -16.86 10.67 6.69
C ILE A 44 -18.32 11.11 6.81
N GLU A 45 -19.11 10.93 5.76
CA GLU A 45 -20.47 11.45 5.70
C GLU A 45 -21.49 10.54 6.35
N HIS A 46 -21.38 9.24 6.17
CA HIS A 46 -22.44 8.29 6.56
C HIS A 46 -21.94 7.07 7.33
N GLY A 47 -20.64 6.87 7.38
CA GLY A 47 -20.07 5.60 7.84
C GLY A 47 -20.12 4.55 6.73
N LEU A 48 -19.36 3.50 6.89
CA LEU A 48 -19.25 2.44 5.89
C LEU A 48 -19.99 1.17 6.32
N SER A 49 -20.54 0.46 5.33
CA SER A 49 -21.02 -0.92 5.55
C SER A 49 -19.82 -1.80 5.93
N SER A 50 -20.09 -2.96 6.50
CA SER A 50 -19.03 -3.93 6.84
C SER A 50 -18.19 -4.30 5.61
N GLU A 51 -18.86 -4.49 4.47
CA GLU A 51 -18.17 -4.84 3.22
C GLU A 51 -17.27 -3.72 2.74
N ASN A 52 -17.74 -2.48 2.75
CA ASN A 52 -16.97 -1.33 2.31
C ASN A 52 -15.83 -1.02 3.28
N GLN A 53 -16.04 -1.20 4.58
CA GLN A 53 -14.98 -1.04 5.56
C GLN A 53 -13.87 -2.08 5.32
N TYR A 54 -14.26 -3.33 5.05
CA TYR A 54 -13.30 -4.39 4.75
C TYR A 54 -12.49 -4.07 3.49
N GLU A 55 -13.16 -3.58 2.45
CA GLU A 55 -12.49 -3.17 1.21
C GLU A 55 -11.46 -2.08 1.48
N LEU A 56 -11.84 -1.06 2.22
CA LEU A 56 -10.93 0.05 2.54
C LEU A 56 -9.75 -0.42 3.38
N ASP A 57 -10.00 -1.26 4.39
CA ASP A 57 -8.94 -1.78 5.26
C ASP A 57 -7.91 -2.59 4.46
N ARG A 58 -8.37 -3.40 3.52
CA ARG A 58 -7.47 -4.18 2.68
C ARG A 58 -6.63 -3.30 1.77
N TYR A 59 -7.25 -2.26 1.22
CA TYR A 59 -6.51 -1.30 0.40
C TYR A 59 -5.43 -0.58 1.21
N LEU A 60 -5.75 -0.15 2.42
CA LEU A 60 -4.79 0.54 3.28
C LEU A 60 -3.62 -0.38 3.67
N ALA A 61 -3.89 -1.66 3.91
CA ALA A 61 -2.83 -2.63 4.17
C ALA A 61 -1.91 -2.79 2.97
N LEU A 62 -2.47 -2.86 1.77
CA LEU A 62 -1.69 -2.94 0.53
C LEU A 62 -0.85 -1.67 0.33
N GLU A 63 -1.45 -0.51 0.56
CA GLU A 63 -0.75 0.76 0.44
C GLU A 63 0.43 0.86 1.40
N HIS A 64 0.25 0.34 2.61
CA HIS A 64 1.32 0.28 3.60
C HIS A 64 2.49 -0.55 3.08
N LEU A 65 2.20 -1.72 2.50
CA LEU A 65 3.23 -2.58 1.92
C LEU A 65 3.94 -1.87 0.76
N VAL A 66 3.19 -1.23 -0.13
CA VAL A 66 3.75 -0.50 -1.27
C VAL A 66 4.67 0.63 -0.82
N ALA A 67 4.25 1.38 0.21
CA ALA A 67 5.08 2.45 0.76
C ALA A 67 6.40 1.90 1.31
N LEU A 68 6.33 0.77 2.01
CA LEU A 68 7.52 0.13 2.56
C LEU A 68 8.44 -0.38 1.45
N VAL A 69 7.88 -0.98 0.39
CA VAL A 69 8.63 -1.41 -0.78
C VAL A 69 9.38 -0.24 -1.42
N LYS A 70 8.72 0.90 -1.56
CA LYS A 70 9.35 2.10 -2.14
C LYS A 70 10.49 2.63 -1.28
N ILE A 71 10.33 2.62 0.03
CA ILE A 71 11.40 3.04 0.95
C ILE A 71 12.62 2.13 0.76
N ARG A 72 12.40 0.82 0.69
CA ARG A 72 13.50 -0.13 0.50
C ARG A 72 14.11 -0.01 -0.89
N ALA A 73 13.30 0.23 -1.93
CA ALA A 73 13.80 0.42 -3.29
C ALA A 73 14.76 1.60 -3.37
N ARG A 74 14.48 2.70 -2.67
CA ARG A 74 15.37 3.87 -2.65
C ARG A 74 16.73 3.51 -2.08
N ARG A 75 16.81 2.62 -1.12
CA ARG A 75 18.09 2.18 -0.55
C ARG A 75 18.96 1.45 -1.58
N TYR A 76 18.34 0.67 -2.46
CA TYR A 76 19.07 -0.04 -3.51
C TYR A 76 19.59 0.90 -4.61
N LEU A 77 19.04 2.10 -4.72
CA LEU A 77 19.45 3.10 -5.70
C LEU A 77 20.39 4.13 -5.12
N LYS A 78 20.75 4.01 -3.86
CA LYS A 78 21.63 4.97 -3.19
C LYS A 78 23.08 4.59 -3.43
N PHE A 79 23.85 5.55 -3.88
CA PHE A 79 25.27 5.37 -4.19
C PHE A 79 26.15 6.07 -3.16
#